data_2ff588a0f174b734c0d0d5db09468cc2
#
_entry.id   2ff588a0f174b734c0d0d5db09468cc2
#
_cell.length_a   1.000
_cell.length_b   1.000
_cell.length_c   1.000
_cell.angle_alpha   90.00
_cell.angle_beta   90.00
_cell.angle_gamma   90.00
#
_symmetry.space_group_name_H-M   'P 1'
#
loop_
_entity.id
_entity.type
_entity.pdbx_description
1 polymer ?
#
loop_
_entity_poly.entity_id
_entity_poly.type
_entity_poly.pdbx_seq_one_letter_code
_entity_poly.pdbx_strand_id
1 'polypeptide(L)'
;ALPISQQNEYAGPNGYLLDMVRRELVQSKAFTKEDLDTGGYKIITTIDKSKQDLMQSIGDTRLDDMPESLQIGGIALDPKTGEVLSVYAGSDYLSKQLNNADQAVFEPGSTMKPFALLGAAQSGVSFDTLFNGNSHQHFTGLDQEVNNALENNWGNINLYQATANSVNTVFMNVNEHLTPKRTEIGRATSELQ
;
A
#
# COMPACT_ATOMS: atom_id res chain seq x y z
N ALA A 1 -1.93 6.75 -28.85
CA ALA A 1 -0.46 6.54 -28.94
C ALA A 1 0.22 7.88 -28.65
N LEU A 2 1.25 7.88 -27.82
CA LEU A 2 2.06 9.08 -27.52
C LEU A 2 2.85 9.51 -28.77
N PRO A 3 3.12 10.79 -28.98
CA PRO A 3 4.05 11.26 -30.01
C PRO A 3 5.45 10.66 -29.80
N ILE A 4 6.22 10.48 -30.90
CA ILE A 4 7.54 9.83 -30.85
C ILE A 4 8.52 10.53 -29.89
N SER A 5 8.46 11.86 -29.78
CA SER A 5 9.27 12.64 -28.84
C SER A 5 8.95 12.34 -27.37
N GLN A 6 7.69 12.14 -27.04
CA GLN A 6 7.24 11.77 -25.69
C GLN A 6 7.51 10.28 -25.37
N GLN A 7 7.55 9.42 -26.38
CA GLN A 7 7.88 8.01 -26.16
C GLN A 7 9.30 7.84 -25.58
N ASN A 8 10.26 8.66 -25.99
CA ASN A 8 11.63 8.59 -25.46
C ASN A 8 11.73 9.04 -23.99
N GLU A 9 10.90 10.01 -23.57
CA GLU A 9 10.89 10.49 -22.18
C GLU A 9 10.26 9.47 -21.22
N TYR A 10 9.27 8.72 -21.70
CA TYR A 10 8.58 7.69 -20.91
C TYR A 10 9.24 6.31 -21.00
N ALA A 11 10.33 6.15 -21.73
CA ALA A 11 11.03 4.87 -21.82
C ALA A 11 11.68 4.50 -20.48
N GLY A 12 11.68 3.20 -20.20
CA GLY A 12 12.26 2.65 -18.98
C GLY A 12 11.46 2.98 -17.70
N PRO A 13 12.10 2.85 -16.53
CA PRO A 13 11.43 3.01 -15.24
C PRO A 13 11.02 4.46 -14.93
N ASN A 14 11.72 5.45 -15.49
CA ASN A 14 11.38 6.86 -15.27
C ASN A 14 9.99 7.24 -15.78
N GLY A 15 9.46 6.52 -16.77
CA GLY A 15 8.12 6.75 -17.27
C GLY A 15 7.04 6.63 -16.21
N TYR A 16 7.19 5.72 -15.25
CA TYR A 16 6.29 5.58 -14.10
C TYR A 16 6.31 6.81 -13.20
N LEU A 17 7.51 7.35 -12.92
CA LEU A 17 7.66 8.54 -12.08
C LEU A 17 7.03 9.76 -12.76
N LEU A 18 7.28 9.93 -14.05
CA LEU A 18 6.68 11.02 -14.84
C LEU A 18 5.17 10.93 -14.86
N ASP A 19 4.61 9.75 -15.09
CA ASP A 19 3.16 9.54 -15.06
C ASP A 19 2.57 9.80 -13.68
N MET A 20 3.21 9.31 -12.62
CA MET A 20 2.77 9.51 -11.23
C MET A 20 2.71 11.00 -10.88
N VAL A 21 3.77 11.75 -11.17
CA VAL A 21 3.83 13.19 -10.92
C VAL A 21 2.78 13.94 -11.76
N ARG A 22 2.61 13.60 -13.04
CA ARG A 22 1.57 14.21 -13.88
C ARG A 22 0.15 13.97 -13.33
N ARG A 23 -0.13 12.74 -12.91
CA ARG A 23 -1.44 12.40 -12.32
C ARG A 23 -1.70 13.19 -11.05
N GLU A 24 -0.71 13.28 -10.16
CA GLU A 24 -0.83 14.04 -8.92
C GLU A 24 -1.13 15.52 -9.17
N LEU A 25 -0.36 16.17 -10.06
CA LEU A 25 -0.56 17.59 -10.39
C LEU A 25 -1.92 17.87 -11.01
N VAL A 26 -2.43 16.98 -11.85
CA VAL A 26 -3.75 17.11 -12.46
C VAL A 26 -4.86 16.82 -11.44
N GLN A 27 -4.70 15.79 -10.61
CA GLN A 27 -5.69 15.42 -9.59
C GLN A 27 -5.82 16.48 -8.49
N SER A 28 -4.72 17.11 -8.11
CA SER A 28 -4.72 18.24 -7.17
C SER A 28 -5.39 19.49 -7.73
N LYS A 29 -5.74 19.49 -9.04
CA LYS A 29 -6.30 20.63 -9.78
C LYS A 29 -5.38 21.85 -9.82
N ALA A 30 -4.10 21.69 -9.52
CA ALA A 30 -3.11 22.76 -9.63
C ALA A 30 -2.77 23.06 -11.11
N PHE A 31 -2.84 22.02 -11.96
CA PHE A 31 -2.56 22.12 -13.39
C PHE A 31 -3.56 21.32 -14.21
N THR A 32 -3.83 21.77 -15.41
CA THR A 32 -4.46 20.96 -16.46
C THR A 32 -3.39 20.15 -17.21
N LYS A 33 -3.81 19.15 -17.98
CA LYS A 33 -2.89 18.42 -18.87
C LYS A 33 -2.22 19.35 -19.88
N GLU A 34 -2.97 20.30 -20.44
CA GLU A 34 -2.51 21.28 -21.42
C GLU A 34 -1.45 22.21 -20.82
N ASP A 35 -1.66 22.68 -19.58
CA ASP A 35 -0.66 23.48 -18.86
C ASP A 35 0.68 22.74 -18.74
N LEU A 36 0.65 21.46 -18.35
CA LEU A 36 1.85 20.64 -18.20
C LEU A 36 2.55 20.38 -19.54
N ASP A 37 1.79 20.28 -20.64
CA ASP A 37 2.36 20.01 -21.97
C ASP A 37 2.97 21.27 -22.64
N THR A 38 2.46 22.46 -22.29
CA THR A 38 2.82 23.71 -22.98
C THR A 38 3.53 24.73 -22.09
N GLY A 39 3.40 24.62 -20.77
CA GLY A 39 3.82 25.67 -19.83
C GLY A 39 5.33 25.75 -19.56
N GLY A 40 6.12 24.75 -19.96
CA GLY A 40 7.57 24.74 -19.77
C GLY A 40 8.00 24.73 -18.29
N TYR A 41 7.21 24.15 -17.41
CA TYR A 41 7.46 24.14 -15.97
C TYR A 41 8.67 23.28 -15.60
N LYS A 42 9.43 23.74 -14.59
CA LYS A 42 10.40 22.93 -13.87
C LYS A 42 9.72 22.36 -12.63
N ILE A 43 9.45 21.08 -12.63
CA ILE A 43 8.82 20.36 -11.51
C ILE A 43 9.93 19.74 -10.66
N ILE A 44 9.92 20.03 -9.37
CA ILE A 44 10.85 19.46 -8.39
C ILE A 44 10.05 18.49 -7.53
N THR A 45 10.51 17.25 -7.47
CA THR A 45 9.89 16.18 -6.69
C THR A 45 10.68 15.89 -5.43
N THR A 46 10.10 15.12 -4.51
CA THR A 46 10.76 14.59 -3.31
C THR A 46 11.61 13.35 -3.58
N ILE A 47 11.59 12.83 -4.81
CA ILE A 47 12.35 11.64 -5.19
C ILE A 47 13.86 11.88 -5.02
N ASP A 48 14.48 11.09 -4.16
CA ASP A 48 15.94 11.06 -3.98
C ASP A 48 16.56 10.13 -5.02
N LYS A 49 17.40 10.71 -5.89
CA LYS A 49 17.98 9.95 -7.00
C LYS A 49 18.75 8.71 -6.53
N SER A 50 19.53 8.81 -5.47
CA SER A 50 20.35 7.70 -4.97
C SER A 50 19.49 6.55 -4.44
N LYS A 51 18.41 6.87 -3.72
CA LYS A 51 17.45 5.89 -3.25
C LYS A 51 16.64 5.29 -4.39
N GLN A 52 16.28 6.10 -5.39
CA GLN A 52 15.59 5.63 -6.59
C GLN A 52 16.43 4.65 -7.39
N ASP A 53 17.71 4.97 -7.64
CA ASP A 53 18.63 4.09 -8.36
C ASP A 53 18.80 2.75 -7.61
N LEU A 54 18.92 2.80 -6.29
CA LEU A 54 19.01 1.60 -5.45
C LEU A 54 17.71 0.78 -5.48
N MET A 55 16.56 1.43 -5.34
CA MET A 55 15.24 0.78 -5.38
C MET A 55 15.04 0.06 -6.72
N GLN A 56 15.37 0.73 -7.83
CA GLN A 56 15.28 0.16 -9.17
C GLN A 56 16.18 -1.06 -9.32
N SER A 57 17.46 -0.94 -8.91
CA SER A 57 18.43 -2.05 -8.99
C SER A 57 17.97 -3.28 -8.21
N ILE A 58 17.43 -3.09 -7.00
CA ILE A 58 16.92 -4.19 -6.18
C ILE A 58 15.69 -4.83 -6.84
N GLY A 59 14.76 -4.02 -7.33
CA GLY A 59 13.53 -4.50 -7.95
C GLY A 59 13.81 -5.31 -9.21
N ASP A 60 14.70 -4.81 -10.07
CA ASP A 60 15.07 -5.51 -11.31
C ASP A 60 15.77 -6.85 -11.03
N THR A 61 16.72 -6.87 -10.07
CA THR A 61 17.39 -8.11 -9.67
C THR A 61 16.40 -9.17 -9.14
N ARG A 62 15.39 -8.73 -8.38
CA ARG A 62 14.36 -9.66 -7.85
C ARG A 62 13.49 -10.24 -8.96
N LEU A 63 13.19 -9.47 -10.00
CA LEU A 63 12.38 -9.93 -11.15
C LEU A 63 13.08 -10.98 -11.98
N ASP A 64 14.41 -10.92 -12.10
CA ASP A 64 15.20 -11.91 -12.85
C ASP A 64 15.04 -13.32 -12.27
N ASP A 65 14.81 -13.45 -10.97
CA ASP A 65 14.66 -14.72 -10.25
C ASP A 65 13.19 -15.16 -10.10
N MET A 66 12.21 -14.41 -10.63
CA MET A 66 10.78 -14.65 -10.42
C MET A 66 10.07 -15.02 -11.73
N PRO A 67 8.98 -15.81 -11.64
CA PRO A 67 8.11 -16.03 -12.79
C PRO A 67 7.57 -14.71 -13.35
N GLU A 68 7.47 -14.58 -14.68
CA GLU A 68 6.93 -13.38 -15.34
C GLU A 68 5.51 -12.97 -14.88
N SER A 69 4.76 -13.93 -14.35
CA SER A 69 3.41 -13.68 -13.79
C SER A 69 3.43 -12.90 -12.49
N LEU A 70 4.55 -12.88 -11.75
CA LEU A 70 4.67 -12.15 -10.49
C LEU A 70 4.98 -10.67 -10.74
N GLN A 71 4.29 -9.81 -10.00
CA GLN A 71 4.46 -8.37 -10.06
C GLN A 71 5.02 -7.87 -8.73
N ILE A 72 5.94 -6.92 -8.81
CA ILE A 72 6.50 -6.24 -7.64
C ILE A 72 6.17 -4.76 -7.76
N GLY A 73 5.80 -4.16 -6.65
CA GLY A 73 5.70 -2.72 -6.46
C GLY A 73 6.28 -2.34 -5.11
N GLY A 74 6.87 -1.18 -5.00
CA GLY A 74 7.42 -0.69 -3.74
C GLY A 74 7.52 0.82 -3.69
N ILE A 75 7.26 1.39 -2.52
CA ILE A 75 7.39 2.82 -2.24
C ILE A 75 8.18 2.98 -0.95
N ALA A 76 9.19 3.85 -0.96
CA ALA A 76 9.88 4.29 0.24
C ALA A 76 9.42 5.70 0.63
N LEU A 77 9.00 5.84 1.87
CA LEU A 77 8.53 7.10 2.43
C LEU A 77 9.48 7.61 3.51
N ASP A 78 9.59 8.93 3.64
CA ASP A 78 10.15 9.52 4.85
C ASP A 78 9.12 9.40 5.99
N PRO A 79 9.44 8.71 7.09
CA PRO A 79 8.46 8.48 8.15
C PRO A 79 8.08 9.74 8.94
N LYS A 80 8.83 10.84 8.79
CA LYS A 80 8.56 12.11 9.47
C LYS A 80 7.69 13.05 8.66
N THR A 81 7.89 13.06 7.34
CA THR A 81 7.22 14.01 6.44
C THR A 81 6.15 13.36 5.58
N GLY A 82 6.20 12.02 5.40
CA GLY A 82 5.34 11.30 4.46
C GLY A 82 5.78 11.44 2.99
N GLU A 83 6.88 12.16 2.72
CA GLU A 83 7.38 12.36 1.36
C GLU A 83 7.80 11.05 0.70
N VAL A 84 7.44 10.89 -0.57
CA VAL A 84 7.88 9.75 -1.38
C VAL A 84 9.33 9.97 -1.80
N LEU A 85 10.21 9.07 -1.37
CA LEU A 85 11.66 9.15 -1.64
C LEU A 85 12.10 8.30 -2.82
N SER A 86 11.45 7.17 -3.06
CA SER A 86 11.69 6.30 -4.20
C SER A 86 10.52 5.37 -4.48
N VAL A 87 10.37 4.95 -5.75
CA VAL A 87 9.29 4.09 -6.21
C VAL A 87 9.84 3.02 -7.15
N TYR A 88 9.50 1.76 -6.93
CA TYR A 88 9.63 0.70 -7.91
C TYR A 88 8.25 0.34 -8.43
N ALA A 89 7.99 0.60 -9.70
CA ALA A 89 6.72 0.37 -10.35
C ALA A 89 6.77 -0.69 -11.44
N GLY A 90 7.97 -1.00 -11.90
CA GLY A 90 8.30 -1.90 -12.99
C GLY A 90 9.58 -1.48 -13.68
N SER A 91 10.04 -2.30 -14.63
CA SER A 91 11.32 -2.07 -15.34
C SER A 91 11.17 -1.14 -16.56
N ASP A 92 10.01 -1.15 -17.24
CA ASP A 92 9.80 -0.32 -18.43
C ASP A 92 8.33 0.06 -18.60
N TYR A 93 8.06 1.36 -18.51
CA TYR A 93 6.73 1.95 -18.61
C TYR A 93 6.09 1.75 -20.00
N LEU A 94 6.88 1.79 -21.07
CA LEU A 94 6.33 1.64 -22.43
C LEU A 94 5.85 0.20 -22.69
N SER A 95 6.49 -0.78 -22.07
CA SER A 95 6.09 -2.18 -22.15
C SER A 95 4.86 -2.49 -21.31
N LYS A 96 4.76 -1.87 -20.11
CA LYS A 96 3.65 -2.07 -19.19
C LYS A 96 3.38 -0.79 -18.40
N GLN A 97 2.32 -0.07 -18.75
CA GLN A 97 2.00 1.24 -18.18
C GLN A 97 1.41 1.18 -16.76
N LEU A 98 0.90 0.04 -16.32
CA LEU A 98 0.35 -0.10 -14.97
C LEU A 98 1.46 0.04 -13.93
N ASN A 99 1.36 1.06 -13.10
CA ASN A 99 2.25 1.26 -11.97
C ASN A 99 1.91 0.26 -10.86
N ASN A 100 2.81 -0.72 -10.63
CA ASN A 100 2.58 -1.75 -9.63
C ASN A 100 2.59 -1.21 -8.18
N ALA A 101 3.15 -0.02 -7.94
CA ALA A 101 3.29 0.54 -6.62
C ALA A 101 2.06 1.36 -6.17
N ASP A 102 1.40 2.08 -7.11
CA ASP A 102 0.30 2.99 -6.75
C ASP A 102 -1.04 2.74 -7.49
N GLN A 103 -1.04 1.88 -8.52
CA GLN A 103 -2.25 1.59 -9.30
C GLN A 103 -2.69 0.12 -9.23
N ALA A 104 -1.77 -0.79 -8.95
CA ALA A 104 -2.12 -2.20 -8.86
C ALA A 104 -3.02 -2.47 -7.64
N VAL A 105 -4.03 -3.30 -7.84
CA VAL A 105 -4.95 -3.74 -6.78
C VAL A 105 -4.59 -5.19 -6.41
N PHE A 106 -4.39 -5.42 -5.12
CA PHE A 106 -4.06 -6.75 -4.58
C PHE A 106 -4.72 -6.95 -3.22
N GLU A 107 -4.81 -8.21 -2.80
CA GLU A 107 -5.30 -8.54 -1.46
C GLU A 107 -4.17 -8.31 -0.44
N PRO A 108 -4.32 -7.34 0.47
CA PRO A 108 -3.25 -6.98 1.39
C PRO A 108 -3.02 -8.00 2.52
N GLY A 109 -3.99 -8.88 2.75
CA GLY A 109 -3.91 -9.88 3.80
C GLY A 109 -3.63 -9.28 5.18
N SER A 110 -2.71 -9.87 5.91
CA SER A 110 -2.37 -9.46 7.28
C SER A 110 -1.68 -8.08 7.39
N THR A 111 -1.26 -7.48 6.29
CA THR A 111 -0.72 -6.12 6.29
C THR A 111 -1.77 -5.05 6.62
N MET A 112 -3.06 -5.40 6.59
CA MET A 112 -4.15 -4.52 7.05
C MET A 112 -4.34 -4.51 8.59
N LYS A 113 -3.77 -5.46 9.32
CA LYS A 113 -3.93 -5.55 10.78
C LYS A 113 -3.41 -4.33 11.56
N PRO A 114 -2.30 -3.67 11.19
CA PRO A 114 -1.87 -2.42 11.81
C PRO A 114 -2.91 -1.31 11.77
N PHE A 115 -3.71 -1.22 10.69
CA PHE A 115 -4.79 -0.22 10.58
C PHE A 115 -5.94 -0.54 11.54
N ALA A 116 -6.26 -1.82 11.73
CA ALA A 116 -7.23 -2.24 12.75
C ALA A 116 -6.74 -1.93 14.17
N LEU A 117 -5.43 -2.10 14.45
CA LEU A 117 -4.83 -1.67 15.73
C LEU A 117 -4.90 -0.17 15.94
N LEU A 118 -4.62 0.63 14.89
CA LEU A 118 -4.76 2.08 14.97
C LEU A 118 -6.20 2.47 15.28
N GLY A 119 -7.17 1.87 14.59
CA GLY A 119 -8.59 2.08 14.86
C GLY A 119 -8.98 1.71 16.30
N ALA A 120 -8.44 0.59 16.83
CA ALA A 120 -8.63 0.18 18.21
C ALA A 120 -8.08 1.21 19.20
N ALA A 121 -6.84 1.66 19.01
CA ALA A 121 -6.19 2.66 19.85
C ALA A 121 -6.97 3.99 19.85
N GLN A 122 -7.38 4.48 18.68
CA GLN A 122 -8.18 5.71 18.54
C GLN A 122 -9.57 5.59 19.19
N SER A 123 -10.09 4.37 19.29
CA SER A 123 -11.39 4.08 19.96
C SER A 123 -11.25 3.83 21.46
N GLY A 124 -10.03 3.93 22.02
CA GLY A 124 -9.76 3.73 23.44
C GLY A 124 -9.72 2.26 23.87
N VAL A 125 -9.62 1.32 22.93
CA VAL A 125 -9.44 -0.11 23.25
C VAL A 125 -8.02 -0.32 23.75
N SER A 126 -7.88 -0.82 24.99
CA SER A 126 -6.58 -1.20 25.54
C SER A 126 -5.98 -2.39 24.77
N PHE A 127 -4.69 -2.36 24.53
CA PHE A 127 -3.98 -3.51 23.93
C PHE A 127 -3.89 -4.72 24.86
N ASP A 128 -4.20 -4.54 26.15
CA ASP A 128 -4.34 -5.66 27.10
C ASP A 128 -5.75 -6.29 27.08
N THR A 129 -6.70 -5.72 26.33
CA THR A 129 -8.03 -6.30 26.16
C THR A 129 -7.92 -7.70 25.56
N LEU A 130 -8.60 -8.66 26.19
CA LEU A 130 -8.60 -10.05 25.74
C LEU A 130 -9.72 -10.28 24.72
N PHE A 131 -9.36 -10.97 23.64
CA PHE A 131 -10.25 -11.41 22.58
C PHE A 131 -10.12 -12.92 22.37
N ASN A 132 -11.19 -13.55 21.91
CA ASN A 132 -11.18 -14.96 21.55
C ASN A 132 -10.30 -15.18 20.32
N GLY A 133 -9.19 -15.88 20.49
CA GLY A 133 -8.22 -16.23 19.44
C GLY A 133 -8.37 -17.65 18.90
N ASN A 134 -9.46 -18.36 19.19
CA ASN A 134 -9.66 -19.70 18.64
C ASN A 134 -10.09 -19.63 17.18
N SER A 135 -9.78 -20.66 16.41
CA SER A 135 -10.30 -20.86 15.05
C SER A 135 -11.79 -21.23 15.04
N HIS A 136 -12.35 -21.38 13.85
CA HIS A 136 -13.75 -21.76 13.61
C HIS A 136 -14.78 -20.75 14.20
N GLN A 137 -14.52 -19.45 14.00
CA GLN A 137 -15.44 -18.41 14.44
C GLN A 137 -16.26 -17.87 13.26
N HIS A 138 -17.55 -17.63 13.54
CA HIS A 138 -18.46 -16.95 12.63
C HIS A 138 -18.52 -15.46 12.96
N PHE A 139 -18.55 -14.62 11.94
CA PHE A 139 -18.63 -13.16 12.06
C PHE A 139 -19.77 -12.61 11.21
N THR A 140 -20.36 -11.52 11.66
CA THR A 140 -21.48 -10.87 10.98
C THR A 140 -21.11 -10.49 9.55
N GLY A 141 -21.92 -10.92 8.59
CA GLY A 141 -21.72 -10.62 7.16
C GLY A 141 -20.71 -11.50 6.43
N LEU A 142 -20.20 -12.55 7.06
CA LEU A 142 -19.42 -13.59 6.42
C LEU A 142 -20.16 -14.91 6.37
N ASP A 143 -20.22 -15.54 5.20
CA ASP A 143 -20.87 -16.84 5.01
C ASP A 143 -19.99 -18.02 5.48
N GLN A 144 -18.68 -17.77 5.61
CA GLN A 144 -17.70 -18.80 5.98
C GLN A 144 -17.10 -18.52 7.35
N GLU A 145 -16.69 -19.59 8.02
CA GLU A 145 -15.90 -19.51 9.24
C GLU A 145 -14.53 -18.87 8.99
N VAL A 146 -14.07 -18.08 9.95
CA VAL A 146 -12.72 -17.54 9.95
C VAL A 146 -11.81 -18.42 10.78
N ASN A 147 -10.70 -18.81 10.18
CA ASN A 147 -9.69 -19.64 10.79
C ASN A 147 -8.34 -18.88 10.90
N ASN A 148 -7.57 -19.21 11.91
CA ASN A 148 -6.19 -18.83 12.03
C ASN A 148 -5.30 -19.71 11.14
N ALA A 149 -4.05 -19.30 10.94
CA ALA A 149 -3.07 -20.13 10.25
C ALA A 149 -2.97 -21.51 10.93
N LEU A 150 -2.99 -22.58 10.14
CA LEU A 150 -2.96 -23.97 10.62
C LEU A 150 -4.09 -24.30 11.61
N GLU A 151 -5.19 -23.58 11.56
CA GLU A 151 -6.37 -23.74 12.45
C GLU A 151 -6.01 -23.68 13.96
N ASN A 152 -4.95 -22.95 14.31
CA ASN A 152 -4.48 -22.80 15.67
C ASN A 152 -5.54 -22.16 16.58
N ASN A 153 -5.63 -22.69 17.80
CA ASN A 153 -6.46 -22.18 18.88
C ASN A 153 -5.59 -21.50 19.94
N TRP A 154 -5.82 -20.19 20.13
CA TRP A 154 -5.01 -19.36 21.03
C TRP A 154 -5.67 -19.07 22.37
N GLY A 155 -6.94 -19.48 22.58
CA GLY A 155 -7.74 -19.08 23.73
C GLY A 155 -8.00 -17.57 23.76
N ASN A 156 -8.16 -17.03 24.96
CA ASN A 156 -8.29 -15.59 25.13
C ASN A 156 -6.91 -14.96 25.22
N ILE A 157 -6.56 -14.10 24.25
CA ILE A 157 -5.27 -13.41 24.15
C ILE A 157 -5.47 -11.92 23.94
N ASN A 158 -4.50 -11.14 24.35
CA ASN A 158 -4.51 -9.69 24.16
C ASN A 158 -3.98 -9.28 22.77
N LEU A 159 -4.12 -7.98 22.44
CA LEU A 159 -3.74 -7.48 21.12
C LEU A 159 -2.23 -7.56 20.86
N TYR A 160 -1.37 -7.51 21.88
CA TYR A 160 0.07 -7.72 21.70
C TYR A 160 0.37 -9.13 21.20
N GLN A 161 -0.21 -10.14 21.85
CA GLN A 161 -0.04 -11.55 21.47
C GLN A 161 -0.67 -11.84 20.10
N ALA A 162 -1.86 -11.29 19.87
CA ALA A 162 -2.57 -11.45 18.59
C ALA A 162 -1.79 -10.84 17.42
N THR A 163 -1.15 -9.69 17.63
CA THR A 163 -0.34 -9.02 16.60
C THR A 163 0.94 -9.80 16.33
N ALA A 164 1.65 -10.21 17.37
CA ALA A 164 2.90 -10.98 17.24
C ALA A 164 2.71 -12.29 16.47
N ASN A 165 1.53 -12.90 16.58
CA ASN A 165 1.20 -14.18 15.94
C ASN A 165 0.23 -14.02 14.75
N SER A 166 -0.09 -12.80 14.39
CA SER A 166 -1.00 -12.50 13.25
C SER A 166 -2.34 -13.26 13.31
N VAL A 167 -2.97 -13.33 14.49
CA VAL A 167 -4.17 -14.14 14.78
C VAL A 167 -5.40 -13.54 14.10
N ASN A 168 -5.91 -14.19 13.05
CA ASN A 168 -6.99 -13.68 12.21
C ASN A 168 -8.28 -13.42 13.00
N THR A 169 -8.68 -14.39 13.83
CA THR A 169 -9.95 -14.34 14.57
C THR A 169 -9.99 -13.21 15.58
N VAL A 170 -8.86 -12.85 16.20
CA VAL A 170 -8.79 -11.70 17.10
C VAL A 170 -9.01 -10.40 16.33
N PHE A 171 -8.38 -10.23 15.16
CA PHE A 171 -8.57 -9.01 14.35
C PHE A 171 -9.99 -8.90 13.77
N MET A 172 -10.65 -10.03 13.50
CA MET A 172 -12.06 -10.03 13.16
C MET A 172 -12.95 -9.60 14.34
N ASN A 173 -12.66 -10.10 15.54
CA ASN A 173 -13.35 -9.65 16.77
C ASN A 173 -13.14 -8.14 17.02
N VAL A 174 -11.93 -7.63 16.81
CA VAL A 174 -11.62 -6.19 16.89
C VAL A 174 -12.47 -5.41 15.88
N ASN A 175 -12.51 -5.89 14.64
CA ASN A 175 -13.28 -5.23 13.58
C ASN A 175 -14.80 -5.21 13.85
N GLU A 176 -15.37 -6.29 14.38
CA GLU A 176 -16.78 -6.30 14.84
C GLU A 176 -17.00 -5.33 15.99
N HIS A 177 -16.08 -5.29 16.96
CA HIS A 177 -16.17 -4.40 18.12
C HIS A 177 -16.12 -2.92 17.71
N LEU A 178 -15.27 -2.58 16.76
CA LEU A 178 -15.06 -1.20 16.29
C LEU A 178 -16.08 -0.76 15.24
N THR A 179 -16.74 -1.68 14.58
CA THR A 179 -17.44 -1.54 13.29
C THR A 179 -16.48 -1.33 12.10
N PRO A 180 -16.79 -1.86 10.91
CA PRO A 180 -15.95 -1.71 9.72
C PRO A 180 -15.63 -0.24 9.36
N LYS A 181 -16.58 0.66 9.59
CA LYS A 181 -16.41 2.10 9.34
C LYS A 181 -15.28 2.73 10.17
N ARG A 182 -15.07 2.31 11.42
CA ARG A 182 -14.00 2.83 12.27
C ARG A 182 -12.63 2.28 11.89
N THR A 183 -12.58 1.04 11.43
CA THR A 183 -11.34 0.46 10.87
C THR A 183 -10.95 1.18 9.57
N GLU A 184 -11.91 1.56 8.74
CA GLU A 184 -11.71 2.36 7.54
C GLU A 184 -11.22 3.78 7.86
N ILE A 185 -11.72 4.41 8.93
CA ILE A 185 -11.23 5.71 9.40
C ILE A 185 -9.75 5.63 9.81
N GLY A 186 -9.31 4.55 10.45
CA GLY A 186 -7.90 4.31 10.77
C GLY A 186 -7.03 4.32 9.51
N ARG A 187 -7.50 3.71 8.43
CA ARG A 187 -6.85 3.76 7.11
C ARG A 187 -6.84 5.19 6.54
N ALA A 188 -7.99 5.85 6.51
CA ALA A 188 -8.12 7.20 5.95
C ALA A 188 -7.26 8.22 6.68
N THR A 189 -7.07 8.08 8.00
CA THR A 189 -6.22 8.99 8.79
C THR A 189 -4.74 8.79 8.46
N SER A 190 -4.32 7.60 8.06
CA SER A 190 -2.95 7.33 7.63
C SER A 190 -2.65 7.84 6.21
N GLU A 191 -3.69 8.03 5.38
CA GLU A 191 -3.56 8.58 4.02
C GLU A 191 -3.53 10.13 4.00
N LEU A 192 -3.89 10.79 5.10
CA LEU A 192 -3.99 12.25 5.22
C LEU A 192 -2.79 12.88 5.95
N GLN A 193 -1.80 12.12 6.34
CA GLN A 193 -0.55 12.58 6.94
C GLN A 193 0.61 12.51 5.95
#